data_80794074dfda539e77ebbd10560be263
#
_entry.id   80794074dfda539e77ebbd10560be263
#
_cell.length_a   1.000
_cell.length_b   1.000
_cell.length_c   1.000
_cell.angle_alpha   90.00
_cell.angle_beta   90.00
_cell.angle_gamma   90.00
#
_symmetry.space_group_name_H-M   'P 1'
#
loop_
_entity.id
_entity.type
_entity.pdbx_description
1 polymer ?
#
loop_
_entity_poly.entity_id
_entity_poly.type
_entity_poly.pdbx_seq_one_letter_code
_entity_poly.pdbx_strand_id
1 'polypeptide(L)'
;MPGAAIAMKIRLKLFATLSEYLPPGARQNAAEVEVPDGATPHQVMDRFRVPREQAHLVVLNGVFVLPHQRNSLALSDGDTLA
;
A
#
# COMPACT_ATOMS: atom_id res chain seq x y z
N MET A 1 -7.95 3.35 -23.76
CA MET A 1 -7.46 3.46 -23.36
C MET A 1 -6.78 3.66 -22.96
N PRO A 2 -6.98 3.67 -22.82
CA PRO A 2 -6.15 4.04 -22.47
C PRO A 2 -5.31 4.02 -21.96
N GLY A 3 -4.99 4.66 -22.45
CA GLY A 3 -3.67 4.74 -22.00
C GLY A 3 -3.62 4.34 -20.62
N ALA A 4 -4.10 3.38 -20.46
CA ALA A 4 -4.23 2.90 -19.15
C ALA A 4 -2.91 2.95 -18.47
N ALA A 5 -2.91 3.56 -17.34
CA ALA A 5 -1.82 3.41 -16.44
C ALA A 5 -1.58 1.93 -16.28
N ILE A 6 -0.35 1.50 -16.48
CA ILE A 6 0.01 0.13 -16.25
C ILE A 6 -0.12 -0.12 -14.76
N ALA A 7 -0.96 -1.06 -14.40
CA ALA A 7 -1.11 -1.43 -13.01
C ALA A 7 0.08 -2.27 -12.58
N MET A 8 0.52 -2.07 -11.36
CA MET A 8 1.55 -2.92 -10.77
C MET A 8 0.93 -3.67 -9.60
N LYS A 9 1.55 -4.79 -9.24
CA LYS A 9 1.11 -5.60 -8.11
C LYS A 9 2.07 -5.41 -6.95
N ILE A 10 1.50 -5.13 -5.79
CA ILE A 10 2.28 -5.05 -4.56
C ILE A 10 1.64 -5.96 -3.53
N ARG A 11 2.40 -6.29 -2.50
CA ARG A 11 1.86 -6.99 -1.34
C ARG A 11 1.58 -5.96 -0.26
N LEU A 12 0.31 -5.89 0.13
CA LEU A 12 -0.12 -4.97 1.18
C LEU A 12 -0.36 -5.77 2.45
N LYS A 13 0.31 -5.38 3.54
CA LYS A 13 0.13 -6.00 4.85
C LYS A 13 -0.45 -4.98 5.80
N LEU A 14 -1.52 -5.35 6.48
CA LEU A 14 -2.15 -4.49 7.48
C LEU A 14 -2.35 -5.33 8.74
N PHE A 15 -1.99 -4.77 9.88
CA PHE A 15 -1.98 -5.49 11.14
C PHE A 15 -2.94 -4.88 12.15
N ALA A 16 -3.27 -5.65 13.18
CA ALA A 16 -4.15 -5.23 14.27
C ALA A 16 -5.48 -4.73 13.70
N THR A 17 -5.97 -3.59 14.18
CA THR A 17 -7.25 -3.05 13.74
C THR A 17 -7.26 -2.64 12.28
N LEU A 18 -6.09 -2.39 11.68
CA LEU A 18 -6.02 -2.00 10.27
C LEU A 18 -6.28 -3.17 9.32
N SER A 19 -6.22 -4.40 9.80
CA SER A 19 -6.45 -5.58 8.96
C SER A 19 -7.86 -5.59 8.36
N GLU A 20 -8.81 -4.90 8.97
CA GLU A 20 -10.18 -4.82 8.43
C GLU A 20 -10.24 -4.11 7.09
N TYR A 21 -9.23 -3.34 6.73
CA TYR A 21 -9.19 -2.62 5.46
C TYR A 21 -8.62 -3.45 4.32
N LEU A 22 -8.13 -4.66 4.61
CA LEU A 22 -7.64 -5.55 3.55
C LEU A 22 -8.80 -6.04 2.68
N PRO A 23 -8.56 -6.24 1.38
CA PRO A 23 -9.61 -6.75 0.51
C PRO A 23 -9.95 -8.21 0.84
N PRO A 24 -11.10 -8.70 0.38
CA PRO A 24 -11.47 -10.10 0.54
C PRO A 24 -10.38 -11.01 -0.03
N GLY A 25 -10.15 -12.14 0.62
CA GLY A 25 -9.13 -13.08 0.20
C GLY A 25 -7.77 -12.88 0.85
N ALA A 26 -7.62 -11.84 1.67
CA ALA A 26 -6.36 -11.61 2.39
C ALA A 26 -6.08 -12.77 3.34
N ARG A 27 -4.80 -13.11 3.49
CA ARG A 27 -4.36 -14.17 4.40
C ARG A 27 -3.16 -13.70 5.20
N GLN A 28 -3.14 -14.02 6.48
CA GLN A 28 -2.01 -13.69 7.36
C GLN A 28 -1.69 -12.20 7.30
N ASN A 29 -2.74 -11.38 7.33
CA ASN A 29 -2.64 -9.92 7.29
C ASN A 29 -2.02 -9.38 6.00
N ALA A 30 -2.06 -10.14 4.91
CA ALA A 30 -1.46 -9.73 3.65
C ALA A 30 -2.39 -10.03 2.48
N ALA A 31 -2.32 -9.19 1.46
CA ALA A 31 -3.03 -9.41 0.20
C ALA A 31 -2.19 -8.83 -0.94
N GLU A 32 -2.22 -9.52 -2.09
CA GLU A 32 -1.68 -8.93 -3.31
C GLU A 32 -2.74 -8.02 -3.90
N VAL A 33 -2.35 -6.80 -4.21
CA VAL A 33 -3.29 -5.80 -4.73
C VAL A 33 -2.68 -5.12 -5.95
N GLU A 34 -3.56 -4.69 -6.86
CA GLU A 34 -3.14 -3.91 -8.01
C GLU A 34 -3.31 -2.44 -7.71
N VAL A 35 -2.29 -1.67 -8.03
CA VAL A 35 -2.30 -0.22 -7.84
C VAL A 35 -1.73 0.42 -9.10
N PRO A 36 -2.04 1.71 -9.34
CA PRO A 36 -1.45 2.40 -10.48
C PRO A 36 0.06 2.43 -10.41
N ASP A 37 0.70 2.35 -11.57
CA ASP A 37 2.15 2.44 -11.66
C ASP A 37 2.61 3.76 -11.05
N GLY A 38 3.63 3.69 -10.21
CA GLY A 38 4.15 4.88 -9.53
C GLY A 38 3.38 5.33 -8.30
N ALA A 39 2.38 4.55 -7.85
CA ALA A 39 1.62 4.92 -6.67
C ALA A 39 2.52 5.06 -5.45
N THR A 40 2.17 5.98 -4.56
CA THR A 40 2.88 6.22 -3.31
C THR A 40 2.18 5.49 -2.17
N PRO A 41 2.85 5.32 -1.00
CA PRO A 41 2.18 4.74 0.16
C PRO A 41 0.87 5.44 0.52
N HIS A 42 0.83 6.78 0.50
CA HIS A 42 -0.42 7.50 0.79
C HIS A 42 -1.52 7.18 -0.23
N GLN A 43 -1.16 7.06 -1.50
CA GLN A 43 -2.15 6.73 -2.53
C GLN A 43 -2.70 5.31 -2.33
N VAL A 44 -1.85 4.37 -1.92
CA VAL A 44 -2.31 3.02 -1.62
C VAL A 44 -3.24 3.03 -0.41
N MET A 45 -2.88 3.76 0.65
CA MET A 45 -3.74 3.87 1.82
C MET A 45 -5.10 4.45 1.45
N ASP A 46 -5.12 5.51 0.65
CA ASP A 46 -6.38 6.13 0.23
C ASP A 46 -7.23 5.17 -0.59
N ARG A 47 -6.60 4.40 -1.47
CA ARG A 47 -7.31 3.43 -2.32
C ARG A 47 -8.04 2.38 -1.49
N PHE A 48 -7.45 1.94 -0.39
CA PHE A 48 -8.05 0.95 0.50
C PHE A 48 -8.70 1.57 1.72
N ARG A 49 -8.81 2.90 1.74
CA ARG A 49 -9.51 3.67 2.78
C ARG A 49 -8.90 3.48 4.17
N VAL A 50 -7.60 3.28 4.21
CA VAL A 50 -6.87 3.20 5.48
C VAL A 50 -6.68 4.62 6.01
N PRO A 51 -7.18 4.93 7.22
CA PRO A 51 -7.00 6.27 7.77
C PRO A 51 -5.52 6.57 8.00
N ARG A 52 -5.04 7.67 7.44
CA ARG A 52 -3.61 8.02 7.55
C ARG A 52 -3.19 8.23 9.00
N GLU A 53 -4.08 8.79 9.81
CA GLU A 53 -3.79 9.05 11.22
C GLU A 53 -3.62 7.78 12.04
N GLN A 54 -4.09 6.63 11.54
CA GLN A 54 -3.92 5.35 12.19
C GLN A 54 -2.71 4.59 11.68
N ALA A 55 -2.09 5.05 10.60
CA ALA A 55 -0.94 4.39 10.01
C ALA A 55 0.35 4.99 10.58
N HIS A 56 0.63 4.66 11.85
CA HIS A 56 1.78 5.21 12.55
C HIS A 56 3.10 4.69 12.02
N LEU A 57 3.14 3.43 11.61
CA LEU A 57 4.34 2.79 11.11
C LEU A 57 4.09 2.30 9.69
N VAL A 58 4.88 2.81 8.75
CA VAL A 58 4.81 2.38 7.36
C VAL A 58 6.19 1.85 6.97
N VAL A 59 6.22 0.62 6.45
CA VAL A 59 7.46 -0.08 6.12
C VAL A 59 7.38 -0.54 4.67
N LEU A 60 8.40 -0.23 3.89
CA LEU A 60 8.50 -0.66 2.50
C LEU A 60 9.69 -1.61 2.38
N ASN A 61 9.41 -2.87 2.05
CA ASN A 61 10.43 -3.91 1.90
C ASN A 61 11.36 -3.98 3.12
N GLY A 62 10.77 -3.81 4.32
CA GLY A 62 11.54 -3.88 5.56
C GLY A 62 12.19 -2.57 5.99
N VAL A 63 11.99 -1.49 5.24
CA VAL A 63 12.60 -0.19 5.55
C VAL A 63 11.51 0.81 5.94
N PHE A 64 11.71 1.47 7.08
CA PHE A 64 10.75 2.45 7.57
C PHE A 64 10.61 3.62 6.60
N VAL A 65 9.36 4.00 6.29
CA VAL A 65 9.07 5.14 5.42
C VAL A 65 8.68 6.32 6.32
N LEU A 66 9.47 7.38 6.26
CA LEU A 66 9.21 8.57 7.06
C LEU A 66 7.90 9.23 6.63
N PRO A 67 7.19 9.90 7.55
CA PRO A 67 5.90 10.50 7.21
C PRO A 67 5.93 11.41 5.99
N HIS A 68 6.98 12.22 5.83
CA HIS A 68 7.05 13.14 4.70
C HIS A 68 7.38 12.44 3.37
N GLN A 69 7.78 11.17 3.40
CA GLN A 69 8.06 10.40 2.19
C GLN A 69 6.84 9.64 1.67
N ARG A 70 5.79 9.54 2.48
CA ARG A 70 4.66 8.68 2.16
C ARG A 70 3.81 9.18 1.01
N ASN A 71 3.93 10.44 0.65
CA ASN A 71 3.21 11.01 -0.48
C ASN A 71 4.10 11.27 -1.70
N SER A 72 5.37 10.93 -1.62
CA SER A 72 6.29 11.21 -2.74
C SER A 72 7.11 10.00 -3.18
N LEU A 73 7.24 8.99 -2.32
CA LEU A 73 8.03 7.79 -2.65
C LEU A 73 7.21 6.87 -3.55
N ALA A 74 7.60 6.75 -4.81
CA ALA A 74 6.91 5.87 -5.75
C ALA A 74 7.24 4.41 -5.45
N LEU A 75 6.21 3.58 -5.40
CA LEU A 75 6.38 2.14 -5.24
C LEU A 75 6.75 1.50 -6.56
N SER A 76 7.26 0.28 -6.49
CA SER A 76 7.61 -0.51 -7.66
C SER A 76 6.87 -1.84 -7.63
N ASP A 77 6.70 -2.42 -8.81
CA ASP A 77 6.06 -3.72 -8.92
C ASP A 77 6.78 -4.75 -8.05
N GLY A 78 6.02 -5.53 -7.32
CA GLY A 78 6.58 -6.55 -6.43
C GLY A 78 6.93 -6.06 -5.03
N ASP A 79 6.78 -4.77 -4.75
CA ASP A 79 7.09 -4.23 -3.42
C ASP A 79 6.14 -4.80 -2.36
N THR A 80 6.63 -4.87 -1.12
CA THR A 80 5.83 -5.19 0.05
C THR A 80 5.69 -3.93 0.90
N LEU A 81 4.46 -3.45 1.03
CA LEU A 81 4.12 -2.29 1.85
C LEU A 81 3.37 -2.77 3.09
N ALA A 82 3.88 -2.40 4.25
CA ALA A 82 3.29 -2.81 5.51
C ALA A 82 2.93 -1.64 6.40
#